data_3a68a3f841e56c91222df608d27c13fe
#
_entry.id   3a68a3f841e56c91222df608d27c13fe
#
_cell.length_a   1.000
_cell.length_b   1.000
_cell.length_c   1.000
_cell.angle_alpha   90.00
_cell.angle_beta   90.00
_cell.angle_gamma   90.00
#
_symmetry.space_group_name_H-M   'P 1'
#
loop_
_entity.id
_entity.type
_entity.pdbx_description
1 polymer ?
#
loop_
_entity_poly.entity_id
_entity_poly.type
_entity_poly.pdbx_seq_one_letter_code
_entity_poly.pdbx_strand_id
1 'polypeptide(L)'
;DVELLEMEWKAYLARREDPGDCDLLRFGWSADFIDAEAFLALFESGHSQNVSGYKSARYAALLGESRLVRDGAQRASAMVLAEQLLLAESPVIPVFHRVSKLLAKPDIEGVAVSPLGHLATRHLRFKARK
;
A
#
# COMPACT_ATOMS: atom_id res chain seq x y z
N ASP A 1 24.50 10.82 9.73
CA ASP A 1 24.92 9.85 8.71
C ASP A 1 23.89 8.74 8.64
N VAL A 2 23.67 8.20 7.45
CA VAL A 2 22.75 7.07 7.21
C VAL A 2 23.55 5.95 6.59
N GLU A 3 23.53 4.78 7.20
CA GLU A 3 24.11 3.56 6.66
C GLU A 3 23.01 2.75 5.97
N LEU A 4 23.24 2.42 4.68
CA LEU A 4 22.31 1.61 3.90
C LEU A 4 22.76 0.15 3.92
N LEU A 5 21.89 -0.73 4.44
CA LEU A 5 22.08 -2.16 4.38
C LEU A 5 21.30 -2.74 3.20
N GLU A 6 22.03 -3.15 2.16
CA GLU A 6 21.45 -3.93 1.07
C GLU A 6 21.37 -5.40 1.46
N MET A 7 20.24 -6.02 1.22
CA MET A 7 20.03 -7.43 1.56
C MET A 7 19.27 -8.15 0.45
N GLU A 8 19.54 -9.45 0.37
CA GLU A 8 18.76 -10.36 -0.45
C GLU A 8 17.32 -10.45 0.09
N TRP A 9 16.36 -10.73 -0.81
CA TRP A 9 14.92 -10.67 -0.49
C TRP A 9 14.50 -11.51 0.72
N LYS A 10 15.00 -12.73 0.86
CA LYS A 10 14.67 -13.60 2.01
C LYS A 10 15.23 -13.05 3.32
N ALA A 11 16.45 -12.52 3.29
CA ALA A 11 17.06 -11.87 4.45
C ALA A 11 16.27 -10.63 4.86
N TYR A 12 15.83 -9.84 3.88
CA TYR A 12 14.95 -8.69 4.12
C TYR A 12 13.62 -9.10 4.77
N LEU A 13 12.97 -10.18 4.30
CA LEU A 13 11.71 -10.66 4.90
C LEU A 13 11.91 -11.09 6.36
N ALA A 14 12.98 -11.80 6.66
CA ALA A 14 13.32 -12.16 8.04
C ALA A 14 13.58 -10.91 8.91
N ARG A 15 14.29 -9.91 8.35
CA ARG A 15 14.57 -8.65 9.04
C ARG A 15 13.30 -7.82 9.30
N ARG A 16 12.27 -7.97 8.49
CA ARG A 16 10.96 -7.34 8.74
C ARG A 16 10.25 -7.91 9.97
N GLU A 17 10.42 -9.18 10.24
CA GLU A 17 9.82 -9.84 11.41
C GLU A 17 10.61 -9.54 12.69
N ASP A 18 11.93 -9.42 12.56
CA ASP A 18 12.84 -9.02 13.62
C ASP A 18 13.82 -7.93 13.13
N PRO A 19 13.43 -6.64 13.29
CA PRO A 19 14.24 -5.51 12.82
C PRO A 19 15.63 -5.44 13.45
N GLY A 20 15.81 -6.00 14.65
CA GLY A 20 17.09 -5.96 15.37
C GLY A 20 17.55 -4.52 15.61
N ASP A 21 18.71 -4.18 15.07
CA ASP A 21 19.38 -2.90 15.17
C ASP A 21 19.08 -1.91 14.02
N CYS A 22 18.09 -2.21 13.17
CA CYS A 22 17.69 -1.29 12.10
C CYS A 22 16.78 -0.18 12.64
N ASP A 23 17.18 1.07 12.47
CA ASP A 23 16.38 2.24 12.83
C ASP A 23 15.21 2.48 11.85
N LEU A 24 15.41 2.16 10.56
CA LEU A 24 14.44 2.34 9.49
C LEU A 24 14.41 1.12 8.57
N LEU A 25 13.22 0.67 8.24
CA LEU A 25 13.01 -0.38 7.24
C LEU A 25 12.26 0.20 6.04
N ARG A 26 12.80 -0.06 4.84
CA ARG A 26 12.06 0.26 3.62
C ARG A 26 10.90 -0.71 3.46
N PHE A 27 9.70 -0.16 3.29
CA PHE A 27 8.49 -0.93 3.09
C PHE A 27 7.76 -0.45 1.82
N GLY A 28 6.99 -1.31 1.20
CA GLY A 28 6.10 -0.95 0.10
C GLY A 28 4.84 -1.81 0.13
N TRP A 29 3.71 -1.20 -0.17
CA TRP A 29 2.42 -1.87 -0.24
C TRP A 29 1.71 -1.55 -1.55
N SER A 30 0.97 -2.51 -2.05
CA SER A 30 0.02 -2.31 -3.16
C SER A 30 -1.35 -2.76 -2.67
N ALA A 31 -2.38 -1.95 -2.93
CA ALA A 31 -3.73 -2.26 -2.49
C ALA A 31 -4.26 -3.55 -3.16
N ASP A 32 -4.89 -4.41 -2.39
CA ASP A 32 -5.58 -5.60 -2.90
C ASP A 32 -6.98 -5.26 -3.45
N PHE A 33 -7.55 -4.13 -3.03
CA PHE A 33 -8.84 -3.60 -3.47
C PHE A 33 -8.82 -2.06 -3.49
N ILE A 34 -9.77 -1.46 -4.24
CA ILE A 34 -9.83 -0.01 -4.47
C ILE A 34 -10.51 0.66 -3.28
N ASP A 35 -9.79 0.78 -2.18
CA ASP A 35 -10.22 1.49 -0.98
C ASP A 35 -9.01 1.93 -0.15
N ALA A 36 -9.11 3.08 0.53
CA ALA A 36 -8.04 3.57 1.40
C ALA A 36 -7.78 2.63 2.59
N GLU A 37 -8.79 1.89 3.02
CA GLU A 37 -8.66 0.87 4.07
C GLU A 37 -7.59 -0.18 3.75
N ALA A 38 -7.36 -0.50 2.46
CA ALA A 38 -6.30 -1.43 2.04
C ALA A 38 -4.89 -0.99 2.47
N PHE A 39 -4.70 0.29 2.78
CA PHE A 39 -3.46 0.85 3.30
C PHE A 39 -3.54 1.11 4.80
N LEU A 40 -4.65 1.67 5.28
CA LEU A 40 -4.79 2.08 6.66
C LEU A 40 -4.87 0.88 7.62
N ALA A 41 -5.55 -0.21 7.22
CA ALA A 41 -5.65 -1.41 8.03
C ALA A 41 -4.30 -2.06 8.38
N LEU A 42 -3.25 -1.81 7.58
CA LEU A 42 -1.90 -2.33 7.84
C LEU A 42 -1.35 -1.92 9.22
N PHE A 43 -1.78 -0.77 9.72
CA PHE A 43 -1.28 -0.18 10.97
C PHE A 43 -2.18 -0.47 12.18
N GLU A 44 -3.22 -1.29 12.01
CA GLU A 44 -4.00 -1.74 13.15
C GLU A 44 -3.17 -2.68 14.05
N SER A 45 -3.39 -2.56 15.35
CA SER A 45 -2.73 -3.45 16.33
C SER A 45 -3.09 -4.91 16.05
N GLY A 46 -2.07 -5.74 15.89
CA GLY A 46 -2.23 -7.17 15.58
C GLY A 46 -2.34 -7.51 14.10
N HIS A 47 -2.34 -6.53 13.21
CA HIS A 47 -2.26 -6.83 11.78
C HIS A 47 -0.89 -7.40 11.43
N SER A 48 -0.84 -8.51 10.68
CA SER A 48 0.39 -9.24 10.35
C SER A 48 1.43 -8.43 9.58
N GLN A 49 1.02 -7.37 8.89
CA GLN A 49 1.90 -6.47 8.15
C GLN A 49 2.29 -5.21 8.93
N ASN A 50 1.83 -5.08 10.18
CA ASN A 50 2.20 -3.96 11.05
C ASN A 50 3.62 -4.14 11.61
N VAL A 51 4.61 -4.05 10.74
CA VAL A 51 6.03 -4.21 11.12
C VAL A 51 6.56 -3.07 11.99
N SER A 52 5.88 -1.93 12.01
CA SER A 52 6.21 -0.81 12.90
C SER A 52 5.85 -1.07 14.36
N GLY A 53 5.03 -2.09 14.62
CA GLY A 53 4.50 -2.35 15.95
C GLY A 53 3.57 -1.25 16.49
N TYR A 54 3.08 -0.36 15.61
CA TYR A 54 2.21 0.75 15.98
C TYR A 54 0.95 0.27 16.69
N LYS A 55 0.60 0.96 17.79
CA LYS A 55 -0.57 0.66 18.62
C LYS A 55 -1.20 1.97 19.06
N SER A 56 -2.37 2.27 18.52
CA SER A 56 -3.15 3.46 18.90
C SER A 56 -4.63 3.10 18.99
N ALA A 57 -5.18 3.19 20.20
CA ALA A 57 -6.61 2.95 20.41
C ALA A 57 -7.48 3.99 19.66
N ARG A 58 -6.99 5.23 19.56
CA ARG A 58 -7.66 6.29 18.81
C ARG A 58 -7.69 6.01 17.33
N TYR A 59 -6.57 5.52 16.77
CA TYR A 59 -6.49 5.10 15.37
C TYR A 59 -7.46 3.96 15.07
N ALA A 60 -7.46 2.93 15.90
CA ALA A 60 -8.37 1.80 15.76
C ALA A 60 -9.85 2.22 15.86
N ALA A 61 -10.19 3.17 16.74
CA ALA A 61 -11.54 3.70 16.86
C ALA A 61 -11.96 4.42 15.56
N LEU A 62 -11.12 5.29 15.00
CA LEU A 62 -11.40 6.00 13.74
C LEU A 62 -11.63 5.05 12.57
N LEU A 63 -10.82 4.00 12.43
CA LEU A 63 -11.03 2.98 11.39
C LEU A 63 -12.30 2.16 11.66
N GLY A 64 -12.55 1.79 12.92
CA GLY A 64 -13.78 1.10 13.29
C GLY A 64 -15.03 1.90 12.96
N GLU A 65 -15.04 3.20 13.27
CA GLU A 65 -16.12 4.12 12.91
C GLU A 65 -16.31 4.19 11.39
N SER A 66 -15.24 4.31 10.62
CA SER A 66 -15.32 4.37 9.15
C SER A 66 -16.02 3.15 8.55
N ARG A 67 -15.86 1.97 9.14
CA ARG A 67 -16.48 0.72 8.70
C ARG A 67 -17.99 0.66 8.95
N LEU A 68 -18.47 1.42 9.92
CA LEU A 68 -19.89 1.48 10.26
C LEU A 68 -20.65 2.53 9.44
N VAL A 69 -19.96 3.48 8.85
CA VAL A 69 -20.56 4.58 8.06
C VAL A 69 -20.92 4.09 6.67
N ARG A 70 -22.20 4.23 6.28
CA ARG A 70 -22.67 3.87 4.94
C ARG A 70 -22.51 4.98 3.91
N ASP A 71 -22.53 6.23 4.34
CA ASP A 71 -22.30 7.37 3.47
C ASP A 71 -20.81 7.44 3.08
N GLY A 72 -20.56 7.42 1.77
CA GLY A 72 -19.18 7.36 1.25
C GLY A 72 -18.35 8.60 1.59
N ALA A 73 -18.95 9.78 1.62
CA ALA A 73 -18.23 11.01 1.95
C ALA A 73 -17.85 11.07 3.44
N GLN A 74 -18.78 10.68 4.31
CA GLN A 74 -18.51 10.60 5.74
C GLN A 74 -17.49 9.52 6.06
N ARG A 75 -17.58 8.36 5.40
CA ARG A 75 -16.58 7.29 5.51
C ARG A 75 -15.19 7.77 5.10
N ALA A 76 -15.08 8.44 3.95
CA ALA A 76 -13.81 9.01 3.49
C ALA A 76 -13.25 10.02 4.50
N SER A 77 -14.09 10.88 5.09
CA SER A 77 -13.68 11.83 6.11
C SER A 77 -13.11 11.15 7.36
N ALA A 78 -13.73 10.07 7.82
CA ALA A 78 -13.22 9.29 8.95
C ALA A 78 -11.85 8.65 8.65
N MET A 79 -11.67 8.11 7.43
CA MET A 79 -10.38 7.57 6.99
C MET A 79 -9.30 8.64 6.86
N VAL A 80 -9.64 9.84 6.38
CA VAL A 80 -8.70 10.98 6.35
C VAL A 80 -8.25 11.36 7.76
N LEU A 81 -9.14 11.36 8.76
CA LEU A 81 -8.77 11.62 10.15
C LEU A 81 -7.82 10.54 10.70
N ALA A 82 -8.07 9.27 10.35
CA ALA A 82 -7.17 8.18 10.72
C ALA A 82 -5.79 8.34 10.08
N GLU A 83 -5.73 8.68 8.79
CA GLU A 83 -4.47 8.95 8.07
C GLU A 83 -3.71 10.12 8.69
N GLN A 84 -4.38 11.22 8.98
CA GLN A 84 -3.77 12.38 9.62
C GLN A 84 -3.16 12.03 10.98
N LEU A 85 -3.87 11.23 11.79
CA LEU A 85 -3.36 10.76 13.07
C LEU A 85 -2.13 9.86 12.88
N LEU A 86 -2.18 8.91 11.94
CA LEU A 86 -1.07 8.03 11.61
C LEU A 86 0.18 8.82 11.21
N LEU A 87 0.02 9.79 10.34
CA LEU A 87 1.13 10.64 9.88
C LEU A 87 1.67 11.54 10.99
N ALA A 88 0.83 12.04 11.87
CA ALA A 88 1.24 12.85 13.02
C ALA A 88 2.03 12.03 14.05
N GLU A 89 1.65 10.77 14.27
CA GLU A 89 2.36 9.85 15.19
C GLU A 89 3.58 9.18 14.52
N SER A 90 3.72 9.30 13.20
CA SER A 90 4.89 8.92 12.39
C SER A 90 5.39 7.48 12.54
N PRO A 91 4.56 6.44 12.67
CA PRO A 91 5.04 5.06 12.62
C PRO A 91 5.51 4.65 11.23
N VAL A 92 5.22 5.45 10.23
CA VAL A 92 5.61 5.28 8.83
C VAL A 92 5.91 6.65 8.20
N ILE A 93 6.89 6.67 7.33
CA ILE A 93 7.27 7.85 6.56
C ILE A 93 6.94 7.58 5.08
N PRO A 94 5.84 8.15 4.53
CA PRO A 94 5.54 8.03 3.11
C PRO A 94 6.61 8.74 2.27
N VAL A 95 7.19 8.03 1.31
CA VAL A 95 8.29 8.58 0.50
C VAL A 95 7.81 8.88 -0.92
N PHE A 96 7.13 7.94 -1.57
CA PHE A 96 6.63 8.13 -2.94
C PHE A 96 5.54 7.11 -3.30
N HIS A 97 4.73 7.46 -4.28
CA HIS A 97 3.83 6.51 -4.94
C HIS A 97 4.56 5.75 -6.03
N ARG A 98 4.46 4.44 -5.97
CA ARG A 98 5.07 3.57 -6.97
C ARG A 98 4.37 3.72 -8.32
N VAL A 99 5.14 3.95 -9.37
CA VAL A 99 4.64 4.02 -10.75
C VAL A 99 5.00 2.74 -11.48
N SER A 100 4.00 2.08 -12.07
CA SER A 100 4.20 0.96 -12.98
C SER A 100 4.41 1.48 -14.41
N LYS A 101 5.43 0.97 -15.10
CA LYS A 101 5.71 1.29 -16.51
C LYS A 101 5.39 0.05 -17.33
N LEU A 102 4.58 0.24 -18.38
CA LEU A 102 4.21 -0.82 -19.31
C LEU A 102 4.65 -0.42 -20.71
N LEU A 103 5.39 -1.30 -21.35
CA LEU A 103 5.77 -1.17 -22.75
C LEU A 103 5.01 -2.22 -23.56
N ALA A 104 4.34 -1.79 -24.62
CA ALA A 104 3.67 -2.66 -25.57
C ALA A 104 4.18 -2.40 -26.98
N LYS A 105 4.28 -3.45 -27.79
CA LYS A 105 4.61 -3.29 -29.21
C LYS A 105 3.50 -2.52 -29.93
N PRO A 106 3.83 -1.72 -30.98
CA PRO A 106 2.84 -0.91 -31.70
C PRO A 106 1.72 -1.70 -32.38
N ASP A 107 1.95 -2.97 -32.64
CA ASP A 107 1.00 -3.91 -33.25
C ASP A 107 0.07 -4.60 -32.23
N ILE A 108 0.21 -4.30 -30.95
CA ILE A 108 -0.67 -4.81 -29.90
C ILE A 108 -1.73 -3.77 -29.55
N GLU A 109 -2.98 -4.21 -29.52
CA GLU A 109 -4.15 -3.45 -29.07
C GLU A 109 -4.78 -4.06 -27.80
N GLY A 110 -5.67 -3.29 -27.15
CA GLY A 110 -6.39 -3.75 -25.98
C GLY A 110 -5.57 -3.73 -24.69
N VAL A 111 -4.47 -2.99 -24.69
CA VAL A 111 -3.64 -2.78 -23.49
C VAL A 111 -4.38 -1.85 -22.55
N ALA A 112 -4.94 -2.43 -21.49
CA ALA A 112 -5.62 -1.69 -20.43
C ALA A 112 -5.17 -2.22 -19.06
N VAL A 113 -4.77 -1.31 -18.19
CA VAL A 113 -4.33 -1.62 -16.83
C VAL A 113 -5.40 -1.12 -15.86
N SER A 114 -5.81 -1.98 -14.93
CA SER A 114 -6.74 -1.60 -13.87
C SER A 114 -6.08 -0.61 -12.88
N PRO A 115 -6.86 0.11 -12.06
CA PRO A 115 -6.33 0.94 -10.97
C PRO A 115 -5.43 0.18 -9.99
N LEU A 116 -5.59 -1.14 -9.87
CA LEU A 116 -4.73 -2.02 -9.06
C LEU A 116 -3.49 -2.53 -9.81
N GLY A 117 -3.22 -2.03 -11.02
CA GLY A 117 -2.04 -2.42 -11.80
C GLY A 117 -2.19 -3.74 -12.57
N HIS A 118 -3.36 -4.34 -12.63
CA HIS A 118 -3.57 -5.60 -13.34
C HIS A 118 -3.82 -5.37 -14.83
N LEU A 119 -3.03 -6.05 -15.66
CA LEU A 119 -3.23 -6.09 -17.11
C LEU A 119 -4.22 -7.21 -17.47
N ALA A 120 -5.34 -6.84 -18.08
CA ALA A 120 -6.35 -7.80 -18.55
C ALA A 120 -5.91 -8.40 -19.91
N THR A 121 -5.08 -9.44 -19.87
CA THR A 121 -4.50 -10.07 -21.07
C THR A 121 -5.53 -10.61 -22.06
N ARG A 122 -6.74 -10.96 -21.60
CA ARG A 122 -7.87 -11.40 -22.47
C ARG A 122 -8.32 -10.36 -23.51
N HIS A 123 -7.94 -9.11 -23.33
CA HIS A 123 -8.27 -8.02 -24.26
C HIS A 123 -7.14 -7.71 -25.25
N LEU A 124 -5.97 -8.32 -25.09
CA LEU A 124 -4.85 -8.12 -25.98
C LEU A 124 -5.11 -8.82 -27.30
N ARG A 125 -4.84 -8.13 -28.40
CA ARG A 125 -4.92 -8.66 -29.75
C ARG A 125 -3.88 -8.01 -30.65
N PHE A 126 -3.50 -8.70 -31.69
CA PHE A 126 -2.71 -8.10 -32.76
C PHE A 126 -3.60 -7.23 -33.65
N LYS A 127 -3.08 -6.09 -34.07
CA LYS A 127 -3.71 -5.28 -35.13
C LYS A 127 -3.80 -6.09 -36.41
N ALA A 128 -4.92 -5.97 -37.12
CA ALA A 128 -5.03 -6.55 -38.46
C ALA A 128 -3.94 -5.93 -39.35
N ARG A 129 -3.13 -6.79 -39.99
CA ARG A 129 -2.20 -6.32 -41.02
C ARG A 129 -3.02 -5.79 -42.18
N LYS A 130 -2.81 -4.52 -42.55
CA LYS A 130 -3.32 -3.97 -43.79
C LYS A 130 -2.54 -4.52 -44.97
#